data_e0ecc078b28fd4e7e2eab7d204726e6d
#
_entry.id   e0ecc078b28fd4e7e2eab7d204726e6d
#
_cell.length_a   1.000
_cell.length_b   1.000
_cell.length_c   1.000
_cell.angle_alpha   90.00
_cell.angle_beta   90.00
_cell.angle_gamma   90.00
#
_symmetry.space_group_name_H-M   'P 1'
#
loop_
_entity.id
_entity.type
_entity.pdbx_description
1 polymer ?
#
loop_
_entity_poly.entity_id
_entity_poly.type
_entity_poly.pdbx_seq_one_letter_code
_entity_poly.pdbx_strand_id
1 'polypeptide(L)'
;MKFVQLSAALLIAAFVLPGIVRADGHGGAEDAVAAAIGEYWAARNAGDHKAVANLESPAGIYGTNSDGSFHKPFAASSADDWKRNMAGQKNNMQVFYPEVAEIADGVVYARYYMEGMTGDTSGQYPYRTRVTNVWTLEDDGEWRIKAMHFSSADFGGTHRTQAYDFED
;
A
#
# COMPACT_ATOMS: atom_id res chain seq x y z
N MET A 1 -37.39 41.21 -44.02
CA MET A 1 -36.10 40.56 -43.65
C MET A 1 -35.93 40.69 -42.15
N LYS A 2 -36.12 39.61 -41.40
CA LYS A 2 -35.99 39.59 -39.95
C LYS A 2 -34.65 38.94 -39.61
N PHE A 3 -33.76 39.68 -38.98
CA PHE A 3 -32.48 39.15 -38.46
C PHE A 3 -32.71 38.43 -37.15
N VAL A 4 -32.40 37.16 -37.12
CA VAL A 4 -32.36 36.35 -35.90
C VAL A 4 -30.95 36.44 -35.34
N GLN A 5 -30.80 37.06 -34.16
CA GLN A 5 -29.56 37.04 -33.39
C GLN A 5 -29.47 35.72 -32.60
N LEU A 6 -28.49 34.91 -32.93
CA LEU A 6 -28.09 33.73 -32.15
C LEU A 6 -27.15 34.17 -31.07
N SER A 7 -27.59 34.13 -29.81
CA SER A 7 -26.71 34.31 -28.64
C SER A 7 -26.09 32.97 -28.27
N ALA A 8 -24.81 32.84 -28.49
CA ALA A 8 -24.04 31.70 -28.00
C ALA A 8 -23.75 31.88 -26.50
N ALA A 9 -24.35 31.07 -25.65
CA ALA A 9 -24.04 31.00 -24.25
C ALA A 9 -22.77 30.14 -24.07
N LEU A 10 -21.67 30.74 -23.61
CA LEU A 10 -20.41 30.09 -23.27
C LEU A 10 -20.56 29.46 -21.90
N LEU A 11 -20.72 28.14 -21.81
CA LEU A 11 -20.68 27.40 -20.56
C LEU A 11 -19.22 27.23 -20.13
N ILE A 12 -18.80 28.00 -19.15
CA ILE A 12 -17.52 27.80 -18.46
C ILE A 12 -17.71 26.68 -17.45
N ALA A 13 -17.27 25.48 -17.79
CA ALA A 13 -17.13 24.39 -16.83
C ALA A 13 -15.96 24.70 -15.90
N ALA A 14 -16.27 25.12 -14.68
CA ALA A 14 -15.29 25.21 -13.61
C ALA A 14 -14.83 23.79 -13.23
N PHE A 15 -13.64 23.38 -13.65
CA PHE A 15 -12.95 22.23 -13.11
C PHE A 15 -12.57 22.56 -11.67
N VAL A 16 -13.35 22.04 -10.71
CA VAL A 16 -12.94 22.01 -9.33
C VAL A 16 -11.88 20.90 -9.22
N LEU A 17 -10.61 21.30 -9.21
CA LEU A 17 -9.54 20.40 -8.78
C LEU A 17 -9.85 19.99 -7.34
N PRO A 18 -9.84 18.69 -7.01
CA PRO A 18 -9.92 18.30 -5.62
C PRO A 18 -8.73 18.93 -4.90
N GLY A 19 -9.03 19.90 -4.03
CA GLY A 19 -8.03 20.51 -3.19
C GLY A 19 -7.41 19.41 -2.32
N ILE A 20 -6.09 19.36 -2.27
CA ILE A 20 -5.34 18.56 -1.32
C ILE A 20 -5.74 19.09 0.06
N VAL A 21 -6.63 18.36 0.75
CA VAL A 21 -6.94 18.63 2.15
C VAL A 21 -5.71 18.18 2.92
N ARG A 22 -4.84 19.11 3.26
CA ARG A 22 -3.87 18.89 4.32
C ARG A 22 -4.66 18.70 5.61
N ALA A 23 -4.73 17.49 6.08
CA ALA A 23 -5.25 17.21 7.40
C ALA A 23 -4.19 17.66 8.43
N ASP A 24 -4.42 18.84 9.02
CA ASP A 24 -3.67 19.30 10.19
C ASP A 24 -4.15 18.48 11.41
N GLY A 25 -3.41 17.43 11.75
CA GLY A 25 -3.65 16.61 12.94
C GLY A 25 -3.07 15.20 12.79
N HIS A 26 -2.57 14.63 13.87
CA HIS A 26 -1.99 13.30 13.92
C HIS A 26 -2.86 12.19 13.29
N GLY A 27 -4.19 12.32 13.31
CA GLY A 27 -5.11 11.39 12.66
C GLY A 27 -5.05 11.39 11.13
N GLY A 28 -4.61 12.48 10.49
CA GLY A 28 -4.56 12.58 9.03
C GLY A 28 -3.45 11.75 8.37
N ALA A 29 -2.29 11.64 8.99
CA ALA A 29 -1.17 10.82 8.51
C ALA A 29 -1.49 9.32 8.66
N GLU A 30 -2.04 8.94 9.80
CA GLU A 30 -2.42 7.57 10.10
C GLU A 30 -3.52 7.06 9.17
N ASP A 31 -4.57 7.87 8.95
CA ASP A 31 -5.66 7.55 8.03
C ASP A 31 -5.17 7.44 6.58
N ALA A 32 -4.29 8.35 6.15
CA ALA A 32 -3.71 8.32 4.81
C ALA A 32 -2.88 7.04 4.58
N VAL A 33 -2.06 6.68 5.56
CA VAL A 33 -1.24 5.45 5.47
C VAL A 33 -2.12 4.20 5.57
N ALA A 34 -3.16 4.19 6.41
CA ALA A 34 -4.10 3.08 6.46
C ALA A 34 -4.79 2.85 5.10
N ALA A 35 -5.19 3.92 4.42
CA ALA A 35 -5.73 3.85 3.05
C ALA A 35 -4.67 3.32 2.06
N ALA A 36 -3.44 3.86 2.11
CA ALA A 36 -2.35 3.45 1.22
C ALA A 36 -1.95 1.97 1.40
N ILE A 37 -2.05 1.41 2.60
CA ILE A 37 -1.88 -0.03 2.84
C ILE A 37 -2.93 -0.83 2.06
N GLY A 38 -4.20 -0.41 2.11
CA GLY A 38 -5.28 -1.04 1.35
C GLY A 38 -5.03 -0.99 -0.17
N GLU A 39 -4.62 0.17 -0.67
CA GLU A 39 -4.29 0.37 -2.09
C GLU A 39 -3.12 -0.49 -2.54
N TYR A 40 -2.07 -0.57 -1.74
CA TYR A 40 -0.89 -1.40 -2.04
C TYR A 40 -1.26 -2.88 -2.23
N TRP A 41 -2.07 -3.43 -1.32
CA TRP A 41 -2.47 -4.83 -1.41
C TRP A 41 -3.52 -5.07 -2.50
N ALA A 42 -4.41 -4.14 -2.74
CA ALA A 42 -5.33 -4.20 -3.87
C ALA A 42 -4.57 -4.20 -5.20
N ALA A 43 -3.56 -3.34 -5.36
CA ALA A 43 -2.70 -3.30 -6.54
C ALA A 43 -1.92 -4.61 -6.72
N ARG A 44 -1.36 -5.17 -5.66
CA ARG A 44 -0.67 -6.47 -5.71
C ARG A 44 -1.59 -7.61 -6.11
N ASN A 45 -2.80 -7.67 -5.56
CA ASN A 45 -3.79 -8.67 -5.92
C ASN A 45 -4.24 -8.56 -7.38
N ALA A 46 -4.36 -7.33 -7.89
CA ALA A 46 -4.73 -7.05 -9.27
C ALA A 46 -3.57 -7.24 -10.27
N GLY A 47 -2.33 -7.36 -9.81
CA GLY A 47 -1.14 -7.36 -10.67
C GLY A 47 -0.87 -5.98 -11.30
N ASP A 48 -1.33 -4.91 -10.66
CA ASP A 48 -1.00 -3.53 -11.07
C ASP A 48 0.40 -3.15 -10.57
N HIS A 49 1.40 -3.60 -11.30
CA HIS A 49 2.80 -3.39 -10.95
C HIS A 49 3.22 -1.92 -10.91
N LYS A 50 2.53 -1.06 -11.69
CA LYS A 50 2.80 0.38 -11.67
C LYS A 50 2.31 1.01 -10.38
N ALA A 51 1.09 0.68 -9.95
CA ALA A 51 0.55 1.18 -8.69
C ALA A 51 1.38 0.69 -7.50
N VAL A 52 1.82 -0.59 -7.51
CA VAL A 52 2.73 -1.13 -6.48
C VAL A 52 4.02 -0.33 -6.43
N ALA A 53 4.70 -0.12 -7.56
CA ALA A 53 5.95 0.63 -7.61
C ALA A 53 5.80 2.10 -7.16
N ASN A 54 4.65 2.72 -7.43
CA ASN A 54 4.37 4.10 -7.01
C ASN A 54 4.16 4.24 -5.49
N LEU A 55 3.76 3.17 -4.81
CA LEU A 55 3.58 3.15 -3.35
C LEU A 55 4.86 2.75 -2.60
N GLU A 56 5.94 2.48 -3.31
CA GLU A 56 7.27 2.24 -2.75
C GLU A 56 8.17 3.45 -2.94
N SER A 57 9.06 3.72 -1.99
CA SER A 57 9.98 4.85 -2.09
C SER A 57 10.86 4.75 -3.33
N PRO A 58 10.91 5.78 -4.18
CA PRO A 58 11.74 5.78 -5.38
C PRO A 58 13.24 5.75 -5.07
N ALA A 59 13.61 6.14 -3.85
CA ALA A 59 14.97 5.98 -3.35
C ALA A 59 15.30 4.53 -2.95
N GLY A 60 14.32 3.64 -2.94
CA GLY A 60 14.43 2.23 -2.55
C GLY A 60 13.82 1.94 -1.19
N ILE A 61 13.58 0.65 -0.94
CA ILE A 61 13.01 0.13 0.30
C ILE A 61 13.97 -0.85 0.99
N TYR A 62 13.86 -0.91 2.32
CA TYR A 62 14.49 -1.97 3.12
C TYR A 62 13.49 -3.12 3.26
N GLY A 63 13.78 -4.25 2.63
CA GLY A 63 12.88 -5.41 2.61
C GLY A 63 13.45 -6.61 3.37
N THR A 64 12.58 -7.34 4.05
CA THR A 64 12.88 -8.64 4.68
C THR A 64 11.74 -9.59 4.39
N ASN A 65 12.05 -10.79 3.91
CA ASN A 65 11.06 -11.79 3.54
C ASN A 65 10.72 -12.75 4.67
N SER A 66 9.55 -13.35 4.59
CA SER A 66 9.05 -14.34 5.55
C SER A 66 9.80 -15.68 5.50
N ASP A 67 10.57 -15.95 4.47
CA ASP A 67 11.43 -17.13 4.32
C ASP A 67 12.79 -16.98 5.04
N GLY A 68 13.00 -15.86 5.73
CA GLY A 68 14.23 -15.55 6.45
C GLY A 68 15.32 -14.92 5.57
N SER A 69 15.06 -14.69 4.29
CA SER A 69 16.00 -13.99 3.43
C SER A 69 15.96 -12.48 3.69
N PHE A 70 17.12 -11.85 3.62
CA PHE A 70 17.23 -10.41 3.53
C PHE A 70 17.25 -10.01 2.06
N HIS A 71 16.34 -9.15 1.65
CA HIS A 71 16.60 -8.41 0.43
C HIS A 71 17.87 -7.60 0.62
N LYS A 72 18.70 -7.59 -0.39
CA LYS A 72 19.85 -6.69 -0.39
C LYS A 72 19.37 -5.31 0.00
N PRO A 73 20.03 -4.66 0.96
CA PRO A 73 19.57 -3.39 1.46
C PRO A 73 19.39 -2.43 0.30
N PHE A 74 18.30 -1.73 0.33
CA PHE A 74 18.08 -0.57 -0.48
C PHE A 74 17.94 -0.85 -1.99
N ALA A 75 16.88 -1.51 -2.38
CA ALA A 75 16.51 -1.67 -3.77
C ALA A 75 15.28 -0.82 -4.12
N ALA A 76 15.41 0.03 -5.14
CA ALA A 76 14.26 0.59 -5.81
C ALA A 76 13.78 -0.43 -6.85
N SER A 77 12.47 -0.70 -6.86
CA SER A 77 11.86 -1.59 -7.84
C SER A 77 11.00 -0.78 -8.79
N SER A 78 11.31 -0.85 -10.08
CA SER A 78 10.44 -0.28 -11.11
C SER A 78 9.21 -1.16 -11.35
N ALA A 79 8.22 -0.63 -12.04
CA ALA A 79 7.06 -1.42 -12.48
C ALA A 79 7.45 -2.64 -13.32
N ASP A 80 8.52 -2.53 -14.13
CA ASP A 80 9.03 -3.65 -14.94
C ASP A 80 9.74 -4.70 -14.07
N ASP A 81 10.42 -4.30 -12.99
CA ASP A 81 10.98 -5.22 -12.01
C ASP A 81 9.87 -6.01 -11.32
N TRP A 82 8.84 -5.30 -10.86
CA TRP A 82 7.66 -5.93 -10.27
C TRP A 82 6.98 -6.89 -11.24
N LYS A 83 6.78 -6.49 -12.49
CA LYS A 83 6.20 -7.35 -13.53
C LYS A 83 7.02 -8.61 -13.76
N ARG A 84 8.34 -8.52 -13.78
CA ARG A 84 9.21 -9.70 -13.94
C ARG A 84 9.17 -10.61 -12.72
N ASN A 85 9.27 -10.02 -11.53
CA ASN A 85 9.36 -10.77 -10.28
C ASN A 85 8.03 -11.45 -9.90
N MET A 86 6.91 -10.88 -10.35
CA MET A 86 5.56 -11.38 -10.06
C MET A 86 4.92 -12.09 -11.25
N ALA A 87 5.72 -12.37 -12.32
CA ALA A 87 5.20 -13.02 -13.52
C ALA A 87 4.56 -14.37 -13.19
N GLY A 88 3.28 -14.53 -13.55
CA GLY A 88 2.50 -15.74 -13.30
C GLY A 88 1.98 -15.89 -11.86
N GLN A 89 2.36 -15.03 -10.93
CA GLN A 89 1.83 -15.08 -9.57
C GLN A 89 0.34 -14.72 -9.54
N LYS A 90 -0.38 -15.42 -8.68
CA LYS A 90 -1.79 -15.16 -8.36
C LYS A 90 -1.91 -14.97 -6.87
N ASN A 91 -2.37 -13.81 -6.49
CA ASN A 91 -2.53 -13.44 -5.09
C ASN A 91 -3.98 -13.02 -4.83
N ASN A 92 -4.49 -13.43 -3.67
CA ASN A 92 -5.73 -12.92 -3.11
C ASN A 92 -5.50 -12.75 -1.61
N MET A 93 -4.78 -11.70 -1.27
CA MET A 93 -4.34 -11.40 0.09
C MET A 93 -5.21 -10.31 0.69
N GLN A 94 -5.53 -10.45 1.97
CA GLN A 94 -6.33 -9.50 2.73
C GLN A 94 -5.55 -9.03 3.97
N VAL A 95 -5.77 -7.78 4.33
CA VAL A 95 -5.18 -7.14 5.51
C VAL A 95 -6.14 -7.30 6.69
N PHE A 96 -5.61 -7.72 7.83
CA PHE A 96 -6.35 -7.86 9.08
C PHE A 96 -5.66 -7.10 10.20
N TYR A 97 -6.47 -6.45 11.03
CA TYR A 97 -6.04 -5.75 12.24
C TYR A 97 -4.88 -4.75 11.98
N PRO A 98 -5.06 -3.79 11.06
CA PRO A 98 -4.04 -2.78 10.83
C PRO A 98 -3.96 -1.84 12.04
N GLU A 99 -2.76 -1.72 12.59
CA GLU A 99 -2.41 -0.70 13.57
C GLU A 99 -1.42 0.26 12.90
N VAL A 100 -1.72 1.53 12.95
CA VAL A 100 -0.98 2.59 12.28
C VAL A 100 -0.68 3.69 13.29
N ALA A 101 0.56 4.12 13.39
CA ALA A 101 0.98 5.16 14.33
C ALA A 101 2.02 6.09 13.70
N GLU A 102 1.77 7.38 13.74
CA GLU A 102 2.79 8.38 13.42
C GLU A 102 3.85 8.41 14.53
N ILE A 103 5.08 8.05 14.19
CA ILE A 103 6.19 7.94 15.15
C ILE A 103 7.15 9.13 15.10
N ALA A 104 7.09 9.91 14.03
CA ALA A 104 7.77 11.18 13.86
C ALA A 104 7.08 11.96 12.74
N ASP A 105 7.32 13.26 12.64
CA ASP A 105 6.78 14.10 11.57
C ASP A 105 7.15 13.51 10.19
N GLY A 106 6.12 13.20 9.40
CA GLY A 106 6.28 12.55 8.09
C GLY A 106 6.76 11.10 8.14
N VAL A 107 6.70 10.41 9.29
CA VAL A 107 7.08 9.01 9.44
C VAL A 107 6.01 8.23 10.20
N VAL A 108 5.43 7.25 9.53
CA VAL A 108 4.39 6.38 10.08
C VAL A 108 4.86 4.94 10.12
N TYR A 109 4.67 4.30 11.27
CA TYR A 109 4.84 2.87 11.47
C TYR A 109 3.49 2.17 11.32
N ALA A 110 3.46 1.04 10.65
CA ALA A 110 2.27 0.20 10.59
C ALA A 110 2.61 -1.27 10.82
N ARG A 111 1.71 -2.00 11.47
CA ARG A 111 1.76 -3.45 11.59
C ARG A 111 0.38 -4.05 11.35
N TYR A 112 0.34 -5.25 10.75
CA TYR A 112 -0.90 -5.95 10.46
C TYR A 112 -0.64 -7.42 10.16
N TYR A 113 -1.69 -8.23 10.16
CA TYR A 113 -1.67 -9.56 9.57
C TYR A 113 -2.11 -9.49 8.12
N MET A 114 -1.52 -10.37 7.34
CA MET A 114 -1.93 -10.58 5.98
C MET A 114 -2.20 -12.07 5.77
N GLU A 115 -3.38 -12.39 5.30
CA GLU A 115 -3.81 -13.76 5.06
C GLU A 115 -4.49 -13.87 3.70
N GLY A 116 -4.39 -15.03 3.07
CA GLY A 116 -5.06 -15.30 1.81
C GLY A 116 -4.44 -16.47 1.07
N MET A 117 -4.64 -16.45 -0.23
CA MET A 117 -4.08 -17.44 -1.14
C MET A 117 -2.99 -16.80 -1.99
N THR A 118 -1.87 -17.46 -2.10
CA THR A 118 -0.77 -17.08 -3.00
C THR A 118 -0.30 -18.29 -3.78
N GLY A 119 0.40 -18.08 -4.88
CA GLY A 119 0.92 -19.14 -5.73
C GLY A 119 1.01 -18.70 -7.17
N ASP A 120 0.89 -19.63 -8.08
CA ASP A 120 1.00 -19.40 -9.51
C ASP A 120 -0.03 -20.20 -10.33
N THR A 121 0.21 -20.38 -11.60
CA THR A 121 -0.65 -21.15 -12.49
C THR A 121 -0.66 -22.65 -12.19
N SER A 122 0.33 -23.17 -11.46
CA SER A 122 0.43 -24.58 -11.07
C SER A 122 -0.38 -24.90 -9.79
N GLY A 123 -0.64 -23.88 -8.98
CA GLY A 123 -1.46 -24.02 -7.78
C GLY A 123 -1.34 -22.82 -6.84
N GLN A 124 -2.33 -22.70 -5.98
CA GLN A 124 -2.35 -21.72 -4.91
C GLN A 124 -2.38 -22.44 -3.56
N TYR A 125 -1.77 -21.83 -2.56
CA TYR A 125 -1.73 -22.33 -1.20
C TYR A 125 -2.06 -21.20 -0.21
N PRO A 126 -2.60 -21.55 0.97
CA PRO A 126 -2.82 -20.57 2.04
C PRO A 126 -1.50 -19.95 2.49
N TYR A 127 -1.52 -18.64 2.64
CA TYR A 127 -0.38 -17.89 3.14
C TYR A 127 -0.80 -16.93 4.23
N ARG A 128 -0.05 -16.92 5.33
CA ARG A 128 -0.27 -16.02 6.45
C ARG A 128 1.05 -15.44 6.92
N THR A 129 1.09 -14.14 7.11
CA THR A 129 2.29 -13.44 7.58
C THR A 129 1.92 -12.24 8.44
N ARG A 130 2.84 -11.88 9.35
CA ARG A 130 2.83 -10.59 10.01
C ARG A 130 3.64 -9.63 9.17
N VAL A 131 3.13 -8.43 9.00
CA VAL A 131 3.79 -7.37 8.23
C VAL A 131 4.04 -6.19 9.14
N THR A 132 5.23 -5.62 9.06
CA THR A 132 5.53 -4.31 9.61
C THR A 132 6.10 -3.41 8.52
N ASN A 133 5.63 -2.17 8.47
CA ASN A 133 6.05 -1.20 7.46
C ASN A 133 6.44 0.10 8.13
N VAL A 134 7.40 0.80 7.52
CA VAL A 134 7.64 2.21 7.75
C VAL A 134 7.28 2.95 6.47
N TRP A 135 6.42 3.93 6.62
CA TRP A 135 5.99 4.83 5.56
C TRP A 135 6.60 6.20 5.79
N THR A 136 7.01 6.86 4.71
CA THR A 136 7.53 8.22 4.76
C THR A 136 6.75 9.11 3.82
N LEU A 137 6.51 10.34 4.26
CA LEU A 137 5.97 11.39 3.41
C LEU A 137 7.13 11.90 2.54
N GLU A 138 7.03 11.68 1.24
CA GLU A 138 8.05 12.11 0.29
C GLU A 138 7.86 13.58 -0.12
N ASP A 139 8.85 14.20 -0.77
CA ASP A 139 8.84 15.61 -1.14
C ASP A 139 7.66 16.03 -2.05
N ASP A 140 7.09 15.08 -2.77
CA ASP A 140 5.90 15.27 -3.62
C ASP A 140 4.57 15.21 -2.84
N GLY A 141 4.62 14.99 -1.54
CA GLY A 141 3.47 14.92 -0.66
C GLY A 141 2.78 13.55 -0.61
N GLU A 142 3.38 12.53 -1.20
CA GLU A 142 2.82 11.18 -1.23
C GLU A 142 3.46 10.28 -0.17
N TRP A 143 2.63 9.46 0.47
CA TRP A 143 3.09 8.45 1.41
C TRP A 143 3.61 7.21 0.69
N ARG A 144 4.85 6.80 1.00
CA ARG A 144 5.48 5.62 0.40
C ARG A 144 6.16 4.72 1.41
N ILE A 145 6.17 3.44 1.10
CA ILE A 145 6.85 2.43 1.91
C ILE A 145 8.36 2.66 1.83
N LYS A 146 8.99 2.81 3.00
CA LYS A 146 10.44 2.92 3.13
C LYS A 146 11.08 1.65 3.67
N ALA A 147 10.36 0.93 4.52
CA ALA A 147 10.79 -0.37 5.01
C ALA A 147 9.60 -1.33 5.07
N MET A 148 9.85 -2.61 4.82
CA MET A 148 8.85 -3.65 4.92
C MET A 148 9.48 -4.95 5.44
N HIS A 149 8.88 -5.50 6.49
CA HIS A 149 9.29 -6.77 7.06
C HIS A 149 8.13 -7.75 7.05
N PHE A 150 8.38 -8.93 6.53
CA PHE A 150 7.47 -10.06 6.60
C PHE A 150 8.03 -11.10 7.55
N SER A 151 7.19 -11.59 8.47
CA SER A 151 7.55 -12.74 9.30
C SER A 151 6.44 -13.78 9.27
N SER A 152 6.81 -15.04 9.06
CA SER A 152 5.87 -16.15 9.03
C SER A 152 4.98 -16.14 10.27
N ALA A 153 3.70 -16.37 10.05
CA ALA A 153 2.70 -16.57 11.10
C ALA A 153 2.07 -17.95 10.95
N ASP A 154 2.92 -18.98 10.87
CA ASP A 154 2.51 -20.36 10.60
C ASP A 154 1.52 -20.88 11.66
N PHE A 155 0.57 -21.67 11.19
CA PHE A 155 -0.30 -22.45 12.06
C PHE A 155 0.56 -23.44 12.84
N GLY A 156 0.73 -23.22 14.13
CA GLY A 156 1.51 -24.11 15.00
C GLY A 156 2.78 -23.49 15.59
N GLY A 157 3.02 -22.19 15.37
CA GLY A 157 4.02 -21.44 16.15
C GLY A 157 3.73 -21.49 17.65
N THR A 158 4.70 -21.11 18.45
CA THR A 158 4.62 -21.13 19.92
C THR A 158 3.59 -20.16 20.49
N HIS A 159 3.14 -19.19 19.70
CA HIS A 159 2.06 -18.26 20.04
C HIS A 159 1.01 -18.25 18.93
N ARG A 160 -0.24 -18.52 19.30
CA ARG A 160 -1.40 -18.29 18.45
C ARG A 160 -1.97 -16.93 18.83
N THR A 161 -1.95 -16.00 17.90
CA THR A 161 -2.61 -14.72 18.09
C THR A 161 -4.09 -14.96 18.41
N GLN A 162 -4.57 -14.39 19.48
CA GLN A 162 -5.94 -14.45 19.92
C GLN A 162 -6.57 -13.06 19.78
N ALA A 163 -7.92 -12.99 19.77
CA ALA A 163 -8.59 -11.71 19.67
C ALA A 163 -8.15 -10.74 20.77
N TYR A 164 -7.94 -11.23 22.00
CA TYR A 164 -7.52 -10.42 23.14
C TYR A 164 -6.07 -9.89 23.03
N ASP A 165 -5.26 -10.37 22.09
CA ASP A 165 -3.93 -9.78 21.83
C ASP A 165 -4.04 -8.37 21.19
N PHE A 166 -5.25 -7.97 20.80
CA PHE A 166 -5.58 -6.68 20.20
C PHE A 166 -6.60 -5.88 21.03
N GLU A 167 -6.98 -6.38 22.19
CA GLU A 167 -7.83 -5.67 23.13
C GLU A 167 -6.94 -4.92 24.12
N ASP A 168 -7.07 -3.60 24.21
CA ASP A 168 -6.46 -2.71 25.22
C ASP A 168 -7.21 -2.76 26.54
#